data_464b16b45764c2b0f2c13a49cc55490f
#
_entry.id   464b16b45764c2b0f2c13a49cc55490f
#
_cell.length_a   1.000
_cell.length_b   1.000
_cell.length_c   1.000
_cell.angle_alpha   90.00
_cell.angle_beta   90.00
_cell.angle_gamma   90.00
#
_symmetry.space_group_name_H-M   'P 1'
#
loop_
_entity.id
_entity.type
_entity.pdbx_description
1 polymer ?
#
loop_
_entity_poly.entity_id
_entity_poly.type
_entity_poly.pdbx_seq_one_letter_code
_entity_poly.pdbx_strand_id
1 'polypeptide(L)'
;KLLERTVLFYPVNGGQMPESPRVYPAQSEEDTAIYLRPEERTVACWVQKNNKHAGATTNTLPSARCLYLAVRGERGVLAVAGISMAERAEPDAFEKNLMIAILDECGLVLEKTMLDRARREIEEKARQEALRANLLRAISHDLRTPLTSISGNAGILVENSALLDESKRHELYLSIYDDSMWLTNLVENLLSVTRIENGTMELRMQPELLDEVFQEALAHLDRHAPEHRITVELGDDLLMARMDARLMVQVVINLVNNAIKYTPPGSNIVLSAARRGDMVEVRVADDGPGVGPEAKSKIFDMFYTANNDRGDGRRGLGLGLSLCRSIVTAHGGTISVEDNAPHGAVFMFTLHSAEVNPIE
;
A
#
# COMPACT_ATOMS: atom_id res chain seq x y z
N LYS A 1 -3.49 -34.20 23.13
CA LYS A 1 -3.35 -35.61 22.73
C LYS A 1 -2.42 -36.40 23.67
N LEU A 2 -1.28 -35.86 24.13
CA LEU A 2 -0.35 -36.53 25.03
C LEU A 2 -0.97 -36.89 26.43
N LEU A 3 -1.87 -36.03 26.90
CA LEU A 3 -2.51 -36.18 28.19
C LEU A 3 -3.90 -36.84 28.09
N GLU A 4 -4.44 -37.01 26.87
CA GLU A 4 -5.80 -37.49 26.60
C GLU A 4 -6.87 -36.81 27.48
N ARG A 5 -6.68 -35.55 27.81
CA ARG A 5 -7.57 -34.70 28.62
C ARG A 5 -7.95 -33.46 27.84
N THR A 6 -9.15 -32.95 28.06
CA THR A 6 -9.57 -31.66 27.50
C THR A 6 -8.80 -30.54 28.13
N VAL A 7 -8.29 -29.63 27.27
CA VAL A 7 -7.47 -28.49 27.67
C VAL A 7 -8.18 -27.19 27.30
N LEU A 8 -8.29 -26.32 28.28
CA LEU A 8 -8.77 -24.93 28.11
C LEU A 8 -7.57 -24.00 28.10
N PHE A 9 -7.59 -23.00 27.23
CA PHE A 9 -6.51 -22.05 27.13
C PHE A 9 -7.04 -20.62 27.11
N TYR A 10 -6.64 -19.85 28.14
CA TYR A 10 -6.97 -18.44 28.29
C TYR A 10 -5.71 -17.59 28.00
N PRO A 11 -5.53 -17.00 26.83
CA PRO A 11 -4.43 -16.07 26.59
C PRO A 11 -4.61 -14.82 27.42
N VAL A 12 -3.50 -14.25 27.94
CA VAL A 12 -3.49 -12.99 28.66
C VAL A 12 -2.89 -11.91 27.78
N ASN A 13 -3.70 -10.93 27.38
CA ASN A 13 -3.27 -9.81 26.56
C ASN A 13 -3.39 -8.52 27.37
N GLY A 14 -2.29 -7.82 27.60
CA GLY A 14 -2.30 -6.56 28.38
C GLY A 14 -2.84 -6.71 29.80
N GLY A 15 -2.65 -7.88 30.43
CA GLY A 15 -3.17 -8.18 31.77
C GLY A 15 -4.65 -8.59 31.82
N GLN A 16 -5.34 -8.67 30.70
CA GLN A 16 -6.74 -9.07 30.60
C GLN A 16 -6.88 -10.46 29.96
N MET A 17 -7.80 -11.26 30.49
CA MET A 17 -8.19 -12.54 29.91
C MET A 17 -9.50 -12.42 29.12
N PRO A 18 -9.68 -13.19 28.05
CA PRO A 18 -10.94 -13.26 27.30
C PRO A 18 -12.09 -13.79 28.19
N GLU A 19 -13.31 -13.52 27.77
CA GLU A 19 -14.50 -14.04 28.44
C GLU A 19 -14.62 -15.56 28.33
N SER A 20 -14.20 -16.12 27.20
CA SER A 20 -14.24 -17.56 26.93
C SER A 20 -12.86 -18.10 26.58
N PRO A 21 -12.52 -19.33 27.02
CA PRO A 21 -11.27 -19.99 26.65
C PRO A 21 -11.32 -20.53 25.22
N ARG A 22 -10.15 -20.81 24.66
CA ARG A 22 -10.05 -21.77 23.55
C ARG A 22 -10.08 -23.18 24.15
N VAL A 23 -11.03 -24.00 23.72
CA VAL A 23 -11.19 -25.38 24.21
C VAL A 23 -10.60 -26.34 23.20
N TYR A 24 -9.77 -27.24 23.68
CA TYR A 24 -9.16 -28.35 22.92
C TYR A 24 -9.65 -29.68 23.52
N PRO A 25 -10.74 -30.26 23.01
CA PRO A 25 -11.33 -31.45 23.56
C PRO A 25 -10.43 -32.69 23.39
N ALA A 26 -10.46 -33.60 24.36
CA ALA A 26 -9.77 -34.87 24.27
C ALA A 26 -10.39 -35.76 23.17
N GLN A 27 -11.72 -35.74 23.07
CA GLN A 27 -12.53 -36.48 22.07
C GLN A 27 -13.42 -35.49 21.30
N SER A 28 -13.66 -35.78 20.02
CA SER A 28 -14.43 -34.89 19.14
C SER A 28 -15.89 -34.71 19.51
N GLU A 29 -16.47 -35.64 20.28
CA GLU A 29 -17.87 -35.64 20.69
C GLU A 29 -18.09 -35.14 22.13
N GLU A 30 -17.04 -34.62 22.80
CA GLU A 30 -17.12 -34.14 24.17
C GLU A 30 -17.96 -32.86 24.29
N ASP A 31 -18.91 -32.81 25.23
CA ASP A 31 -19.67 -31.60 25.55
C ASP A 31 -18.77 -30.57 26.25
N THR A 32 -18.31 -29.60 25.49
CA THR A 32 -17.42 -28.54 25.98
C THR A 32 -18.16 -27.43 26.74
N ALA A 33 -19.50 -27.38 26.70
CA ALA A 33 -20.27 -26.31 27.33
C ALA A 33 -20.10 -26.31 28.87
N ILE A 34 -19.80 -27.45 29.46
CA ILE A 34 -19.54 -27.57 30.91
C ILE A 34 -18.32 -26.80 31.38
N TYR A 35 -17.35 -26.53 30.48
CA TYR A 35 -16.11 -25.84 30.76
C TYR A 35 -16.20 -24.30 30.51
N LEU A 36 -17.31 -23.83 29.94
CA LEU A 36 -17.54 -22.40 29.66
C LEU A 36 -18.30 -21.67 30.78
N ARG A 37 -18.50 -22.33 31.90
CA ARG A 37 -19.23 -21.76 33.04
C ARG A 37 -18.46 -20.64 33.72
N PRO A 38 -19.16 -19.62 34.27
CA PRO A 38 -18.52 -18.49 34.96
C PRO A 38 -17.61 -18.88 36.12
N GLU A 39 -17.93 -20.00 36.80
CA GLU A 39 -17.15 -20.52 37.93
C GLU A 39 -15.75 -20.93 37.47
N GLU A 40 -15.63 -21.63 36.33
CA GLU A 40 -14.36 -22.03 35.74
C GLU A 40 -13.48 -20.83 35.39
N ARG A 41 -14.09 -19.79 34.79
CA ARG A 41 -13.39 -18.53 34.50
C ARG A 41 -12.90 -17.83 35.78
N THR A 42 -13.68 -17.87 36.84
CA THR A 42 -13.29 -17.26 38.13
C THR A 42 -12.00 -17.90 38.65
N VAL A 43 -11.87 -19.20 38.57
CA VAL A 43 -10.65 -19.93 38.98
C VAL A 43 -9.47 -19.57 38.10
N ALA A 44 -9.68 -19.50 36.76
CA ALA A 44 -8.64 -19.08 35.84
C ALA A 44 -8.15 -17.62 36.12
N CYS A 45 -9.07 -16.68 36.42
CA CYS A 45 -8.73 -15.33 36.85
C CYS A 45 -7.93 -15.30 38.17
N TRP A 46 -8.27 -16.16 39.11
CA TRP A 46 -7.53 -16.29 40.33
C TRP A 46 -6.09 -16.75 40.09
N VAL A 47 -5.90 -17.76 39.23
CA VAL A 47 -4.58 -18.28 38.83
C VAL A 47 -3.75 -17.20 38.13
N GLN A 48 -4.36 -16.43 37.22
CA GLN A 48 -3.68 -15.32 36.56
C GLN A 48 -3.15 -14.29 37.57
N LYS A 49 -4.00 -13.88 38.54
CA LYS A 49 -3.65 -12.85 39.51
C LYS A 49 -2.62 -13.29 40.54
N ASN A 50 -2.73 -14.55 41.01
CA ASN A 50 -1.91 -15.06 42.09
C ASN A 50 -0.69 -15.84 41.60
N ASN A 51 -0.58 -16.14 40.33
CA ASN A 51 0.49 -16.95 39.71
C ASN A 51 0.70 -18.30 40.44
N LYS A 52 -0.41 -18.90 40.89
CA LYS A 52 -0.44 -20.19 41.60
C LYS A 52 -1.49 -21.08 40.95
N HIS A 53 -1.32 -22.40 41.03
CA HIS A 53 -2.32 -23.35 40.58
C HIS A 53 -3.57 -23.35 41.48
N ALA A 54 -4.72 -23.60 40.88
CA ALA A 54 -6.00 -23.73 41.61
C ALA A 54 -6.99 -24.63 40.81
N GLY A 55 -8.08 -25.00 41.46
CA GLY A 55 -9.13 -25.84 40.86
C GLY A 55 -9.07 -27.26 41.30
N ALA A 56 -9.57 -28.16 40.49
CA ALA A 56 -9.66 -29.60 40.80
C ALA A 56 -8.32 -30.16 41.32
N THR A 57 -8.39 -31.06 42.29
CA THR A 57 -7.21 -31.69 42.91
C THR A 57 -6.28 -30.76 43.69
N THR A 58 -6.71 -29.53 43.99
CA THR A 58 -5.95 -28.55 44.79
C THR A 58 -6.73 -28.14 46.04
N ASN A 59 -6.02 -27.53 47.00
CA ASN A 59 -6.65 -26.93 48.18
C ASN A 59 -7.29 -25.58 47.91
N THR A 60 -7.12 -25.01 46.69
CA THR A 60 -7.62 -23.71 46.31
C THR A 60 -8.70 -23.82 45.27
N LEU A 61 -9.93 -23.43 45.60
CA LEU A 61 -11.10 -23.52 44.72
C LEU A 61 -11.35 -24.92 44.14
N PRO A 62 -11.40 -25.97 44.99
CA PRO A 62 -11.43 -27.38 44.55
C PRO A 62 -12.71 -27.80 43.84
N SER A 63 -13.76 -26.96 43.87
CA SER A 63 -15.05 -27.23 43.23
C SER A 63 -15.02 -27.07 41.70
N ALA A 64 -13.95 -26.51 41.12
CA ALA A 64 -13.80 -26.45 39.68
C ALA A 64 -13.57 -27.82 39.06
N ARG A 65 -13.97 -28.01 37.81
CA ARG A 65 -13.81 -29.25 37.05
C ARG A 65 -12.41 -29.44 36.48
N CYS A 66 -11.70 -28.28 36.30
CA CYS A 66 -10.36 -28.27 35.74
C CYS A 66 -9.32 -27.91 36.80
N LEU A 67 -8.13 -28.46 36.63
CA LEU A 67 -6.90 -27.97 37.26
C LEU A 67 -6.36 -26.82 36.40
N TYR A 68 -6.25 -25.63 37.01
CA TYR A 68 -5.74 -24.44 36.32
C TYR A 68 -4.30 -24.17 36.71
N LEU A 69 -3.47 -23.95 35.67
CA LEU A 69 -2.03 -23.72 35.80
C LEU A 69 -1.66 -22.47 35.01
N ALA A 70 -0.75 -21.66 35.55
CA ALA A 70 -0.24 -20.49 34.87
C ALA A 70 0.82 -20.87 33.84
N VAL A 71 0.70 -20.34 32.62
CA VAL A 71 1.75 -20.35 31.60
C VAL A 71 2.57 -19.07 31.82
N ARG A 72 3.83 -19.24 32.17
CA ARG A 72 4.69 -18.15 32.66
C ARG A 72 5.67 -17.69 31.60
N GLY A 73 5.89 -16.37 31.52
CA GLY A 73 7.02 -15.76 30.86
C GLY A 73 7.85 -14.96 31.87
N GLU A 74 8.92 -14.34 31.45
CA GLU A 74 9.79 -13.54 32.30
C GLU A 74 9.06 -12.38 33.01
N ARG A 75 8.04 -11.80 32.36
CA ARG A 75 7.30 -10.63 32.84
C ARG A 75 5.98 -10.94 33.53
N GLY A 76 5.64 -12.22 33.72
CA GLY A 76 4.42 -12.63 34.40
C GLY A 76 3.65 -13.74 33.69
N VAL A 77 2.35 -13.83 34.00
CA VAL A 77 1.47 -14.87 33.44
C VAL A 77 1.05 -14.46 32.02
N LEU A 78 1.44 -15.27 31.03
CA LEU A 78 1.12 -15.05 29.59
C LEU A 78 -0.18 -15.74 29.19
N ALA A 79 -0.54 -16.82 29.88
CA ALA A 79 -1.79 -17.52 29.69
C ALA A 79 -2.13 -18.35 30.92
N VAL A 80 -3.38 -18.83 30.99
CA VAL A 80 -3.80 -19.84 31.97
C VAL A 80 -4.31 -21.05 31.21
N ALA A 81 -3.78 -22.23 31.55
CA ALA A 81 -4.23 -23.50 31.03
C ALA A 81 -5.11 -24.22 32.06
N GLY A 82 -6.33 -24.59 31.66
CA GLY A 82 -7.21 -25.45 32.44
C GLY A 82 -7.14 -26.88 31.85
N ILE A 83 -6.95 -27.89 32.70
CA ILE A 83 -6.87 -29.28 32.30
C ILE A 83 -8.01 -30.01 33.00
N SER A 84 -8.90 -30.65 32.21
CA SER A 84 -10.05 -31.36 32.75
C SER A 84 -9.62 -32.56 33.63
N MET A 85 -10.28 -32.68 34.81
CA MET A 85 -10.08 -33.74 35.77
C MET A 85 -11.33 -34.64 35.92
N ALA A 86 -12.37 -34.39 35.10
CA ALA A 86 -13.74 -34.91 35.34
C ALA A 86 -13.89 -36.42 35.19
N GLU A 87 -13.01 -37.14 34.51
CA GLU A 87 -13.23 -38.57 34.19
C GLU A 87 -12.03 -39.49 34.49
N ARG A 88 -10.96 -38.98 35.07
CA ARG A 88 -9.75 -39.76 35.37
C ARG A 88 -9.26 -39.53 36.79
N ALA A 89 -8.55 -40.54 37.33
CA ALA A 89 -7.86 -40.43 38.60
C ALA A 89 -6.96 -39.19 38.67
N GLU A 90 -6.62 -38.73 39.89
CA GLU A 90 -5.64 -37.65 40.06
C GLU A 90 -4.37 -37.92 39.27
N PRO A 91 -3.79 -36.90 38.61
CA PRO A 91 -2.55 -37.05 37.87
C PRO A 91 -1.43 -37.54 38.81
N ASP A 92 -0.68 -38.51 38.37
CA ASP A 92 0.48 -39.00 39.10
C ASP A 92 1.64 -37.94 39.05
N ALA A 93 2.73 -38.24 39.79
CA ALA A 93 3.88 -37.32 39.82
C ALA A 93 4.52 -37.12 38.47
N PHE A 94 4.51 -38.10 37.58
CA PHE A 94 5.06 -38.03 36.22
C PHE A 94 4.17 -37.12 35.34
N GLU A 95 2.86 -37.36 35.36
CA GLU A 95 1.89 -36.51 34.61
C GLU A 95 1.95 -35.03 35.06
N LYS A 96 2.04 -34.78 36.39
CA LYS A 96 2.19 -33.38 36.92
C LYS A 96 3.46 -32.71 36.41
N ASN A 97 4.59 -33.41 36.46
CA ASN A 97 5.85 -32.87 35.96
C ASN A 97 5.82 -32.62 34.44
N LEU A 98 5.21 -33.54 33.70
CA LEU A 98 5.04 -33.37 32.24
C LEU A 98 4.16 -32.18 31.89
N MET A 99 3.05 -31.96 32.62
CA MET A 99 2.20 -30.76 32.45
C MET A 99 2.99 -29.47 32.69
N ILE A 100 3.77 -29.42 33.75
CA ILE A 100 4.60 -28.23 34.07
C ILE A 100 5.62 -28.00 32.96
N ALA A 101 6.34 -29.03 32.53
CA ALA A 101 7.33 -28.91 31.46
C ALA A 101 6.72 -28.41 30.12
N ILE A 102 5.54 -28.92 29.75
CA ILE A 102 4.83 -28.48 28.55
C ILE A 102 4.42 -27.01 28.71
N LEU A 103 3.92 -26.60 29.86
CA LEU A 103 3.49 -25.21 30.09
C LEU A 103 4.65 -24.22 30.12
N ASP A 104 5.80 -24.62 30.65
CA ASP A 104 7.01 -23.82 30.62
C ASP A 104 7.51 -23.63 29.18
N GLU A 105 7.52 -24.69 28.36
CA GLU A 105 7.85 -24.60 26.92
C GLU A 105 6.82 -23.74 26.17
N CYS A 106 5.53 -23.90 26.44
CA CYS A 106 4.49 -23.01 25.90
C CYS A 106 4.74 -21.54 26.27
N GLY A 107 5.19 -21.27 27.50
CA GLY A 107 5.55 -19.93 27.96
C GLY A 107 6.64 -19.30 27.11
N LEU A 108 7.74 -20.05 26.89
CA LEU A 108 8.86 -19.60 26.05
C LEU A 108 8.41 -19.29 24.60
N VAL A 109 7.64 -20.16 24.00
CA VAL A 109 7.14 -20.00 22.63
C VAL A 109 6.20 -18.78 22.52
N LEU A 110 5.30 -18.61 23.48
CA LEU A 110 4.37 -17.47 23.50
C LEU A 110 5.12 -16.16 23.67
N GLU A 111 6.07 -16.10 24.62
CA GLU A 111 6.87 -14.90 24.86
C GLU A 111 7.69 -14.52 23.63
N LYS A 112 8.37 -15.49 23.00
CA LYS A 112 9.08 -15.26 21.73
C LYS A 112 8.16 -14.74 20.65
N THR A 113 6.98 -15.34 20.48
CA THR A 113 6.00 -14.92 19.45
C THR A 113 5.51 -13.48 19.69
N MET A 114 5.26 -13.12 20.95
CA MET A 114 4.85 -11.77 21.32
C MET A 114 5.97 -10.73 21.06
N LEU A 115 7.21 -11.07 21.40
CA LEU A 115 8.37 -10.21 21.16
C LEU A 115 8.61 -10.02 19.65
N ASP A 116 8.55 -11.09 18.87
CA ASP A 116 8.69 -11.02 17.40
C ASP A 116 7.59 -10.16 16.76
N ARG A 117 6.37 -10.24 17.26
CA ARG A 117 5.26 -9.41 16.78
C ARG A 117 5.47 -7.94 17.10
N ALA A 118 5.80 -7.63 18.36
CA ALA A 118 6.07 -6.26 18.79
C ALA A 118 7.26 -5.65 18.04
N ARG A 119 8.31 -6.45 17.78
CA ARG A 119 9.47 -6.03 17.00
C ARG A 119 9.06 -5.68 15.56
N ARG A 120 8.27 -6.52 14.89
CA ARG A 120 7.78 -6.25 13.51
C ARG A 120 6.95 -4.98 13.44
N GLU A 121 6.06 -4.75 14.42
CA GLU A 121 5.26 -3.52 14.48
C GLU A 121 6.12 -2.27 14.64
N ILE A 122 7.19 -2.34 15.45
CA ILE A 122 8.14 -1.24 15.62
C ILE A 122 8.96 -1.01 14.35
N GLU A 123 9.47 -2.08 13.72
CA GLU A 123 10.23 -2.02 12.47
C GLU A 123 9.39 -1.41 11.34
N GLU A 124 8.12 -1.79 11.25
CA GLU A 124 7.19 -1.26 10.24
C GLU A 124 6.91 0.23 10.45
N LYS A 125 6.63 0.65 11.69
CA LYS A 125 6.48 2.07 12.03
C LYS A 125 7.74 2.88 11.74
N ALA A 126 8.91 2.36 12.14
CA ALA A 126 10.18 3.03 11.87
C ALA A 126 10.46 3.17 10.37
N ARG A 127 10.10 2.15 9.57
CA ARG A 127 10.21 2.19 8.11
C ARG A 127 9.29 3.25 7.51
N GLN A 128 8.04 3.35 7.97
CA GLN A 128 7.08 4.38 7.52
C GLN A 128 7.58 5.79 7.86
N GLU A 129 8.07 6.02 9.06
CA GLU A 129 8.62 7.32 9.47
C GLU A 129 9.88 7.71 8.68
N ALA A 130 10.79 6.75 8.43
CA ALA A 130 11.96 6.98 7.60
C ALA A 130 11.59 7.32 6.15
N LEU A 131 10.60 6.62 5.58
CA LEU A 131 10.07 6.91 4.25
C LEU A 131 9.49 8.33 4.20
N ARG A 132 8.67 8.71 5.18
CA ARG A 132 8.07 10.05 5.29
C ARG A 132 9.13 11.16 5.41
N ALA A 133 10.16 10.94 6.22
CA ALA A 133 11.26 11.90 6.37
C ALA A 133 12.06 12.09 5.08
N ASN A 134 12.36 10.99 4.37
CA ASN A 134 13.05 11.03 3.08
C ASN A 134 12.21 11.73 2.02
N LEU A 135 10.89 11.50 2.02
CA LEU A 135 9.91 12.14 1.15
C LEU A 135 9.93 13.66 1.34
N LEU A 136 9.80 14.15 2.58
CA LEU A 136 9.84 15.58 2.88
C LEU A 136 11.17 16.24 2.45
N ARG A 137 12.28 15.52 2.62
CA ARG A 137 13.61 16.02 2.18
C ARG A 137 13.69 16.13 0.66
N ALA A 138 13.26 15.10 -0.07
CA ALA A 138 13.25 15.10 -1.54
C ALA A 138 12.35 16.22 -2.09
N ILE A 139 11.12 16.35 -1.58
CA ILE A 139 10.19 17.42 -1.96
C ILE A 139 10.81 18.80 -1.71
N SER A 140 11.40 19.01 -0.52
CA SER A 140 12.00 20.31 -0.17
C SER A 140 13.16 20.68 -1.09
N HIS A 141 13.97 19.70 -1.47
CA HIS A 141 15.06 19.90 -2.43
C HIS A 141 14.53 20.27 -3.81
N ASP A 142 13.55 19.52 -4.30
CA ASP A 142 13.04 19.69 -5.66
C ASP A 142 12.13 20.92 -5.81
N LEU A 143 11.45 21.36 -4.75
CA LEU A 143 10.78 22.66 -4.73
C LEU A 143 11.75 23.83 -4.77
N ARG A 144 12.89 23.73 -4.07
CA ARG A 144 13.85 24.84 -3.96
C ARG A 144 14.44 25.22 -5.30
N THR A 145 14.74 24.26 -6.15
CA THR A 145 15.45 24.49 -7.41
C THR A 145 14.63 25.34 -8.40
N PRO A 146 13.39 25.01 -8.76
CA PRO A 146 12.57 25.86 -9.63
C PRO A 146 12.24 27.21 -8.97
N LEU A 147 12.02 27.27 -7.67
CA LEU A 147 11.81 28.53 -6.96
C LEU A 147 13.04 29.46 -7.07
N THR A 148 14.23 28.90 -6.97
CA THR A 148 15.47 29.68 -7.15
C THR A 148 15.62 30.16 -8.59
N SER A 149 15.28 29.32 -9.58
CA SER A 149 15.28 29.67 -10.99
C SER A 149 14.27 30.79 -11.30
N ILE A 150 13.01 30.64 -10.84
CA ILE A 150 11.97 31.65 -10.97
C ILE A 150 12.44 33.01 -10.37
N SER A 151 12.92 32.96 -9.11
CA SER A 151 13.38 34.18 -8.41
C SER A 151 14.57 34.82 -9.10
N GLY A 152 15.54 34.03 -9.58
CA GLY A 152 16.71 34.53 -10.31
C GLY A 152 16.32 35.15 -11.64
N ASN A 153 15.51 34.45 -12.44
CA ASN A 153 15.07 34.95 -13.75
C ASN A 153 14.19 36.21 -13.61
N ALA A 154 13.29 36.23 -12.62
CA ALA A 154 12.50 37.41 -12.31
C ALA A 154 13.37 38.61 -11.85
N GLY A 155 14.40 38.34 -11.01
CA GLY A 155 15.36 39.35 -10.57
C GLY A 155 16.11 39.98 -11.75
N ILE A 156 16.61 39.17 -12.70
CA ILE A 156 17.26 39.63 -13.90
C ILE A 156 16.32 40.54 -14.74
N LEU A 157 15.04 40.12 -14.88
CA LEU A 157 14.04 40.91 -15.60
C LEU A 157 13.73 42.24 -14.91
N VAL A 158 13.68 42.28 -13.58
CA VAL A 158 13.42 43.51 -12.82
C VAL A 158 14.61 44.49 -12.89
N GLU A 159 15.83 43.97 -12.71
CA GLU A 159 17.02 44.82 -12.59
C GLU A 159 17.59 45.23 -13.95
N ASN A 160 17.51 44.38 -14.98
CA ASN A 160 18.25 44.52 -16.23
C ASN A 160 17.36 44.52 -17.49
N SER A 161 16.04 44.66 -17.38
CA SER A 161 15.10 44.56 -18.51
C SER A 161 15.45 45.43 -19.71
N ALA A 162 15.97 46.66 -19.47
CA ALA A 162 16.36 47.59 -20.51
C ALA A 162 17.63 47.20 -21.27
N LEU A 163 18.48 46.34 -20.69
CA LEU A 163 19.74 45.88 -21.28
C LEU A 163 19.60 44.53 -22.03
N LEU A 164 18.47 43.86 -21.85
CA LEU A 164 18.19 42.56 -22.49
C LEU A 164 17.53 42.77 -23.84
N ASP A 165 17.95 42.00 -24.83
CA ASP A 165 17.22 41.89 -26.09
C ASP A 165 15.86 41.17 -25.91
N GLU A 166 14.98 41.32 -26.91
CA GLU A 166 13.63 40.75 -26.86
C GLU A 166 13.67 39.23 -26.78
N SER A 167 14.61 38.58 -27.46
CA SER A 167 14.78 37.13 -27.45
C SER A 167 15.13 36.62 -26.06
N LYS A 168 16.08 37.27 -25.39
CA LYS A 168 16.52 36.88 -24.04
C LYS A 168 15.45 37.15 -22.99
N ARG A 169 14.70 38.24 -23.10
CA ARG A 169 13.54 38.49 -22.23
C ARG A 169 12.48 37.39 -22.39
N HIS A 170 12.18 37.03 -23.63
CA HIS A 170 11.21 35.95 -23.91
C HIS A 170 11.66 34.60 -23.35
N GLU A 171 12.94 34.25 -23.49
CA GLU A 171 13.51 33.04 -22.90
C GLU A 171 13.34 33.02 -21.37
N LEU A 172 13.60 34.14 -20.68
CA LEU A 172 13.43 34.22 -19.23
C LEU A 172 11.96 34.11 -18.80
N TYR A 173 11.02 34.71 -19.54
CA TYR A 173 9.59 34.56 -19.29
C TYR A 173 9.14 33.12 -19.45
N LEU A 174 9.59 32.44 -20.51
CA LEU A 174 9.28 31.04 -20.74
C LEU A 174 9.85 30.16 -19.61
N SER A 175 11.08 30.40 -19.18
CA SER A 175 11.68 29.64 -18.08
C SER A 175 10.91 29.80 -16.76
N ILE A 176 10.46 31.04 -16.44
CA ILE A 176 9.62 31.27 -15.25
C ILE A 176 8.29 30.57 -15.37
N TYR A 177 7.66 30.61 -16.54
CA TYR A 177 6.38 29.95 -16.78
C TYR A 177 6.48 28.43 -16.63
N ASP A 178 7.50 27.81 -17.24
CA ASP A 178 7.73 26.36 -17.18
C ASP A 178 8.00 25.88 -15.76
N ASP A 179 8.86 26.57 -15.02
CA ASP A 179 9.17 26.24 -13.63
C ASP A 179 7.90 26.39 -12.75
N SER A 180 7.05 27.39 -13.03
CA SER A 180 5.78 27.59 -12.31
C SER A 180 4.77 26.47 -12.59
N MET A 181 4.62 26.08 -13.86
CA MET A 181 3.73 24.96 -14.26
C MET A 181 4.21 23.64 -13.67
N TRP A 182 5.53 23.43 -13.67
CA TRP A 182 6.12 22.24 -13.05
C TRP A 182 5.82 22.18 -11.54
N LEU A 183 5.94 23.29 -10.81
CA LEU A 183 5.61 23.39 -9.38
C LEU A 183 4.12 23.09 -9.13
N THR A 184 3.23 23.61 -9.96
CA THR A 184 1.79 23.37 -9.85
C THR A 184 1.49 21.88 -10.00
N ASN A 185 2.02 21.25 -11.04
CA ASN A 185 1.85 19.82 -11.27
C ASN A 185 2.43 18.96 -10.13
N LEU A 186 3.56 19.38 -9.54
CA LEU A 186 4.17 18.71 -8.41
C LEU A 186 3.25 18.73 -7.18
N VAL A 187 2.68 19.89 -6.85
CA VAL A 187 1.78 20.06 -5.71
C VAL A 187 0.50 19.23 -5.92
N GLU A 188 -0.09 19.25 -7.11
CA GLU A 188 -1.28 18.47 -7.44
C GLU A 188 -1.04 16.95 -7.34
N ASN A 189 0.11 16.48 -7.85
CA ASN A 189 0.50 15.07 -7.73
C ASN A 189 0.68 14.66 -6.27
N LEU A 190 1.31 15.51 -5.43
CA LEU A 190 1.50 15.24 -4.01
C LEU A 190 0.18 15.18 -3.25
N LEU A 191 -0.74 16.11 -3.53
CA LEU A 191 -2.07 16.11 -2.93
C LEU A 191 -2.88 14.88 -3.34
N SER A 192 -2.76 14.46 -4.58
CA SER A 192 -3.44 13.26 -5.09
C SER A 192 -2.91 12.00 -4.42
N VAL A 193 -1.59 11.84 -4.29
CA VAL A 193 -0.96 10.72 -3.58
C VAL A 193 -1.40 10.68 -2.11
N THR A 194 -1.38 11.81 -1.41
CA THR A 194 -1.77 11.87 0.02
C THR A 194 -3.25 11.54 0.23
N ARG A 195 -4.14 11.91 -0.67
CA ARG A 195 -5.58 11.54 -0.61
C ARG A 195 -5.79 10.04 -0.81
N ILE A 196 -5.03 9.41 -1.72
CA ILE A 196 -5.09 7.99 -1.98
C ILE A 196 -4.57 7.20 -0.76
N GLU A 197 -3.40 7.56 -0.22
CA GLU A 197 -2.80 6.88 0.94
C GLU A 197 -3.68 6.93 2.19
N ASN A 198 -4.35 8.07 2.41
CA ASN A 198 -5.28 8.23 3.54
C ASN A 198 -6.65 7.58 3.31
N GLY A 199 -6.90 6.97 2.15
CA GLY A 199 -8.21 6.39 1.82
C GLY A 199 -9.35 7.41 1.75
N THR A 200 -9.01 8.72 1.59
CA THR A 200 -9.98 9.82 1.55
C THR A 200 -10.37 10.22 0.14
N MET A 201 -9.89 9.47 -0.87
CA MET A 201 -10.23 9.72 -2.26
C MET A 201 -11.61 9.12 -2.58
N GLU A 202 -12.60 9.96 -2.71
CA GLU A 202 -13.92 9.58 -3.23
C GLU A 202 -13.86 9.55 -4.76
N LEU A 203 -13.97 8.36 -5.36
CA LEU A 203 -14.02 8.18 -6.81
C LEU A 203 -15.45 8.42 -7.32
N ARG A 204 -15.57 9.22 -8.36
CA ARG A 204 -16.84 9.41 -9.09
C ARG A 204 -16.88 8.46 -10.29
N MET A 205 -17.14 7.20 -10.03
CA MET A 205 -17.16 6.13 -11.02
C MET A 205 -18.41 6.22 -11.91
N GLN A 206 -18.24 6.71 -13.15
CA GLN A 206 -19.30 6.80 -14.15
C GLN A 206 -18.89 6.11 -15.45
N PRO A 207 -19.84 5.68 -16.31
CA PRO A 207 -19.55 5.29 -17.68
C PRO A 207 -19.11 6.52 -18.47
N GLU A 208 -17.88 6.54 -18.96
CA GLU A 208 -17.27 7.66 -19.69
C GLU A 208 -16.67 7.18 -21.00
N LEU A 209 -16.70 8.04 -22.03
CA LEU A 209 -16.11 7.78 -23.34
C LEU A 209 -14.60 7.99 -23.29
N LEU A 210 -13.84 6.99 -23.76
CA LEU A 210 -12.37 7.11 -23.80
C LEU A 210 -11.88 8.17 -24.78
N ASP A 211 -12.60 8.38 -25.88
CA ASP A 211 -12.26 9.44 -26.84
C ASP A 211 -12.28 10.83 -26.18
N GLU A 212 -13.31 11.14 -25.37
CA GLU A 212 -13.39 12.40 -24.66
C GLU A 212 -12.25 12.56 -23.65
N VAL A 213 -11.91 11.51 -22.93
CA VAL A 213 -10.76 11.51 -21.99
C VAL A 213 -9.44 11.73 -22.73
N PHE A 214 -9.26 11.12 -23.89
CA PHE A 214 -8.05 11.31 -24.69
C PHE A 214 -7.97 12.73 -25.26
N GLN A 215 -9.07 13.26 -25.81
CA GLN A 215 -9.11 14.63 -26.34
C GLN A 215 -8.81 15.66 -25.24
N GLU A 216 -9.40 15.52 -24.07
CA GLU A 216 -9.15 16.38 -22.93
C GLU A 216 -7.69 16.28 -22.46
N ALA A 217 -7.12 15.07 -22.40
CA ALA A 217 -5.73 14.88 -22.04
C ALA A 217 -4.77 15.53 -23.06
N LEU A 218 -5.04 15.38 -24.35
CA LEU A 218 -4.23 15.95 -25.44
C LEU A 218 -4.26 17.48 -25.43
N ALA A 219 -5.37 18.11 -25.01
CA ALA A 219 -5.48 19.57 -24.88
C ALA A 219 -4.59 20.15 -23.75
N HIS A 220 -4.14 19.31 -22.81
CA HIS A 220 -3.37 19.71 -21.63
C HIS A 220 -1.93 19.15 -21.59
N LEU A 221 -1.38 18.74 -22.74
CA LEU A 221 -0.03 18.20 -22.84
C LEU A 221 1.04 19.29 -22.66
N ASP A 222 2.27 18.82 -22.43
CA ASP A 222 3.48 19.65 -22.40
C ASP A 222 3.65 20.45 -23.72
N ARG A 223 4.22 21.65 -23.63
CA ARG A 223 4.48 22.52 -24.79
C ARG A 223 5.38 21.90 -25.86
N HIS A 224 6.15 20.86 -25.51
CA HIS A 224 6.97 20.10 -26.46
C HIS A 224 6.17 19.03 -27.22
N ALA A 225 4.88 18.85 -26.93
CA ALA A 225 4.02 17.92 -27.67
C ALA A 225 4.02 18.16 -29.18
N PRO A 226 4.03 19.41 -29.71
CA PRO A 226 4.12 19.66 -31.15
C PRO A 226 5.42 19.18 -31.82
N GLU A 227 6.47 18.92 -31.03
CA GLU A 227 7.73 18.37 -31.53
C GLU A 227 7.64 16.86 -31.83
N HIS A 228 6.54 16.18 -31.40
CA HIS A 228 6.31 14.76 -31.54
C HIS A 228 5.09 14.50 -32.41
N ARG A 229 5.02 13.32 -33.02
CA ARG A 229 3.85 12.86 -33.74
C ARG A 229 2.97 12.03 -32.83
N ILE A 230 1.90 12.64 -32.31
CA ILE A 230 0.95 11.96 -31.41
C ILE A 230 -0.27 11.53 -32.22
N THR A 231 -0.61 10.24 -32.17
CA THR A 231 -1.76 9.64 -32.87
C THR A 231 -2.66 8.91 -31.88
N VAL A 232 -3.97 8.94 -32.15
CA VAL A 232 -4.98 8.23 -31.36
C VAL A 232 -5.59 7.14 -32.21
N GLU A 233 -5.60 5.90 -31.73
CA GLU A 233 -6.16 4.74 -32.38
C GLU A 233 -7.18 4.06 -31.47
N LEU A 234 -8.46 4.27 -31.71
CA LEU A 234 -9.55 3.61 -31.00
C LEU A 234 -10.10 2.46 -31.87
N GLY A 235 -10.24 1.30 -31.27
CA GLY A 235 -10.76 0.12 -31.97
C GLY A 235 -12.25 0.21 -32.29
N ASP A 236 -13.02 0.94 -31.47
CA ASP A 236 -14.46 1.19 -31.59
C ASP A 236 -14.74 2.66 -31.31
N ASP A 237 -15.63 3.28 -32.11
CA ASP A 237 -15.98 4.72 -31.98
C ASP A 237 -16.70 5.06 -30.66
N LEU A 238 -17.26 4.08 -29.95
CA LEU A 238 -18.01 4.25 -28.70
C LEU A 238 -17.43 3.40 -27.55
N LEU A 239 -16.11 3.39 -27.42
CA LEU A 239 -15.46 2.63 -26.36
C LEU A 239 -15.64 3.33 -25.01
N MET A 240 -16.41 2.71 -24.11
CA MET A 240 -16.71 3.23 -22.77
C MET A 240 -16.08 2.38 -21.66
N ALA A 241 -15.67 3.05 -20.59
CA ALA A 241 -15.22 2.40 -19.36
C ALA A 241 -15.81 3.10 -18.12
N ARG A 242 -15.92 2.35 -17.02
CA ARG A 242 -16.31 2.93 -15.72
C ARG A 242 -15.09 3.58 -15.08
N MET A 243 -15.13 4.91 -14.96
CA MET A 243 -14.01 5.66 -14.42
C MET A 243 -14.43 7.01 -13.83
N ASP A 244 -13.54 7.61 -13.08
CA ASP A 244 -13.52 9.05 -12.79
C ASP A 244 -12.71 9.72 -13.92
N ALA A 245 -13.40 10.36 -14.87
CA ALA A 245 -12.80 10.93 -16.07
C ALA A 245 -11.65 11.88 -15.74
N ARG A 246 -11.79 12.74 -14.72
CA ARG A 246 -10.77 13.71 -14.32
C ARG A 246 -9.46 13.03 -13.91
N LEU A 247 -9.53 11.93 -13.17
CA LEU A 247 -8.37 11.18 -12.74
C LEU A 247 -7.74 10.39 -13.89
N MET A 248 -8.55 9.86 -14.81
CA MET A 248 -8.03 9.19 -16.00
C MET A 248 -7.36 10.16 -16.96
N VAL A 249 -7.88 11.37 -17.16
CA VAL A 249 -7.21 12.43 -17.88
C VAL A 249 -5.81 12.66 -17.30
N GLN A 250 -5.68 12.72 -15.96
CA GLN A 250 -4.37 12.88 -15.32
C GLN A 250 -3.44 11.69 -15.56
N VAL A 251 -3.95 10.45 -15.57
CA VAL A 251 -3.17 9.25 -15.93
C VAL A 251 -2.65 9.36 -17.36
N VAL A 252 -3.51 9.68 -18.31
CA VAL A 252 -3.13 9.80 -19.74
C VAL A 252 -2.11 10.93 -19.93
N ILE A 253 -2.33 12.11 -19.35
CA ILE A 253 -1.36 13.23 -19.39
C ILE A 253 0.01 12.79 -18.85
N ASN A 254 0.05 12.13 -17.69
CA ASN A 254 1.30 11.67 -17.11
C ASN A 254 2.03 10.66 -18.00
N LEU A 255 1.33 9.70 -18.62
CA LEU A 255 1.93 8.71 -19.50
C LEU A 255 2.44 9.35 -20.80
N VAL A 256 1.66 10.24 -21.44
CA VAL A 256 2.05 10.91 -22.67
C VAL A 256 3.19 11.89 -22.44
N ASN A 257 3.14 12.70 -21.37
CA ASN A 257 4.25 13.60 -21.01
C ASN A 257 5.52 12.81 -20.65
N ASN A 258 5.39 11.62 -20.10
CA ASN A 258 6.51 10.72 -19.89
C ASN A 258 7.13 10.29 -21.23
N ALA A 259 6.32 9.89 -22.21
CA ALA A 259 6.78 9.57 -23.56
C ALA A 259 7.47 10.76 -24.23
N ILE A 260 6.87 11.95 -24.21
CA ILE A 260 7.47 13.20 -24.74
C ILE A 260 8.83 13.46 -24.10
N LYS A 261 8.93 13.32 -22.79
CA LYS A 261 10.13 13.61 -22.01
C LYS A 261 11.30 12.68 -22.34
N TYR A 262 11.04 11.40 -22.58
CA TYR A 262 12.08 10.37 -22.74
C TYR A 262 12.34 9.97 -24.19
N THR A 263 11.66 10.58 -25.16
CA THR A 263 11.90 10.37 -26.59
C THR A 263 12.51 11.62 -27.23
N PRO A 264 13.29 11.49 -28.31
CA PRO A 264 13.81 12.63 -29.06
C PRO A 264 12.68 13.33 -29.85
N PRO A 265 12.85 14.63 -30.19
CA PRO A 265 11.94 15.32 -31.10
C PRO A 265 11.76 14.55 -32.41
N GLY A 266 10.52 14.50 -32.93
CA GLY A 266 10.13 13.76 -34.11
C GLY A 266 9.68 12.31 -33.85
N SER A 267 9.77 11.83 -32.62
CA SER A 267 9.30 10.50 -32.22
C SER A 267 7.79 10.35 -32.38
N ASN A 268 7.35 9.08 -32.56
CA ASN A 268 5.93 8.73 -32.65
C ASN A 268 5.44 8.25 -31.28
N ILE A 269 4.31 8.81 -30.86
CA ILE A 269 3.61 8.41 -29.64
C ILE A 269 2.19 8.01 -30.04
N VAL A 270 1.80 6.77 -29.75
CA VAL A 270 0.50 6.21 -30.11
C VAL A 270 -0.33 5.97 -28.86
N LEU A 271 -1.47 6.63 -28.75
CA LEU A 271 -2.51 6.33 -27.78
C LEU A 271 -3.49 5.36 -28.42
N SER A 272 -3.71 4.22 -27.81
CA SER A 272 -4.71 3.26 -28.31
C SER A 272 -5.53 2.69 -27.17
N ALA A 273 -6.77 2.30 -27.49
CA ALA A 273 -7.62 1.57 -26.55
C ALA A 273 -8.43 0.51 -27.30
N ALA A 274 -8.61 -0.63 -26.64
CA ALA A 274 -9.40 -1.74 -27.17
C ALA A 274 -10.12 -2.50 -26.06
N ARG A 275 -11.31 -3.02 -26.36
CA ARG A 275 -12.05 -3.89 -25.44
C ARG A 275 -11.41 -5.28 -25.41
N ARG A 276 -11.20 -5.80 -24.21
CA ARG A 276 -10.66 -7.14 -23.93
C ARG A 276 -11.57 -7.86 -22.91
N GLY A 277 -12.65 -8.47 -23.41
CA GLY A 277 -13.69 -9.06 -22.56
C GLY A 277 -14.41 -7.99 -21.72
N ASP A 278 -14.39 -8.14 -20.39
CA ASP A 278 -15.03 -7.20 -19.45
C ASP A 278 -14.13 -6.00 -19.09
N MET A 279 -12.95 -5.91 -19.70
CA MET A 279 -12.01 -4.82 -19.47
C MET A 279 -11.76 -4.05 -20.76
N VAL A 280 -11.37 -2.79 -20.60
CA VAL A 280 -10.79 -1.98 -21.66
C VAL A 280 -9.31 -1.82 -21.35
N GLU A 281 -8.46 -2.13 -22.31
CA GLU A 281 -7.03 -1.95 -22.25
C GLU A 281 -6.66 -0.66 -22.98
N VAL A 282 -6.00 0.24 -22.27
CA VAL A 282 -5.46 1.50 -22.82
C VAL A 282 -3.95 1.38 -22.89
N ARG A 283 -3.37 1.83 -24.02
CA ARG A 283 -1.94 1.76 -24.30
C ARG A 283 -1.41 3.12 -24.71
N VAL A 284 -0.24 3.47 -24.18
CA VAL A 284 0.58 4.59 -24.63
C VAL A 284 1.91 4.02 -25.07
N ALA A 285 2.13 4.00 -26.38
CA ALA A 285 3.33 3.43 -27.01
C ALA A 285 4.22 4.54 -27.53
N ASP A 286 5.53 4.46 -27.29
CA ASP A 286 6.55 5.34 -27.86
C ASP A 286 7.60 4.54 -28.63
N ASP A 287 8.32 5.20 -29.53
CA ASP A 287 9.45 4.64 -30.28
C ASP A 287 10.81 5.13 -29.73
N GLY A 288 10.88 5.39 -28.44
CA GLY A 288 12.06 5.85 -27.73
C GLY A 288 13.08 4.77 -27.37
N PRO A 289 13.94 5.01 -26.39
CA PRO A 289 14.98 4.06 -25.97
C PRO A 289 14.43 2.85 -25.16
N GLY A 290 13.15 2.87 -24.79
CA GLY A 290 12.53 1.84 -23.97
C GLY A 290 12.93 1.89 -22.48
N VAL A 291 12.52 0.87 -21.73
CA VAL A 291 12.74 0.75 -20.28
C VAL A 291 13.58 -0.49 -19.99
N GLY A 292 14.71 -0.30 -19.30
CA GLY A 292 15.59 -1.42 -18.94
C GLY A 292 14.91 -2.48 -18.07
N PRO A 293 15.28 -3.77 -18.16
CA PRO A 293 14.60 -4.87 -17.48
C PRO A 293 14.51 -4.70 -15.95
N GLU A 294 15.58 -4.20 -15.33
CA GLU A 294 15.61 -3.95 -13.87
C GLU A 294 14.70 -2.79 -13.45
N ALA A 295 14.53 -1.81 -14.34
CA ALA A 295 13.70 -0.64 -14.10
C ALA A 295 12.20 -0.97 -14.18
N LYS A 296 11.78 -1.87 -15.08
CA LYS A 296 10.37 -2.21 -15.31
C LYS A 296 9.61 -2.61 -14.05
N SER A 297 10.27 -3.30 -13.13
CA SER A 297 9.65 -3.69 -11.85
C SER A 297 9.54 -2.54 -10.83
N LYS A 298 10.30 -1.46 -11.01
CA LYS A 298 10.47 -0.38 -10.05
C LYS A 298 9.93 0.97 -10.50
N ILE A 299 9.69 1.18 -11.82
CA ILE A 299 9.30 2.50 -12.35
C ILE A 299 7.97 3.02 -11.81
N PHE A 300 7.13 2.15 -11.28
CA PHE A 300 5.89 2.51 -10.62
C PHE A 300 6.06 2.72 -9.10
N ASP A 301 7.25 2.52 -8.54
CA ASP A 301 7.51 2.79 -7.14
C ASP A 301 7.70 4.30 -6.93
N MET A 302 7.22 4.80 -5.79
CA MET A 302 7.38 6.22 -5.47
C MET A 302 8.86 6.61 -5.46
N PHE A 303 9.16 7.77 -6.06
CA PHE A 303 10.51 8.37 -6.13
C PHE A 303 11.53 7.56 -6.93
N TYR A 304 11.12 6.53 -7.64
CA TYR A 304 12.01 5.83 -8.53
C TYR A 304 12.24 6.65 -9.81
N THR A 305 13.51 6.90 -10.11
CA THR A 305 13.97 7.52 -11.36
C THR A 305 15.09 6.65 -11.94
N ALA A 306 14.96 6.26 -13.20
CA ALA A 306 15.89 5.34 -13.85
C ALA A 306 17.29 5.93 -14.11
N ASN A 307 17.48 7.26 -14.01
CA ASN A 307 18.72 7.96 -14.34
C ASN A 307 19.09 9.00 -13.28
N ASN A 308 19.85 8.57 -12.26
CA ASN A 308 20.50 9.50 -11.33
C ASN A 308 21.79 10.15 -11.89
N ASP A 309 22.34 9.66 -13.02
CA ASP A 309 23.72 10.00 -13.46
C ASP A 309 23.82 10.89 -14.70
N ARG A 310 22.72 11.27 -15.35
CA ARG A 310 22.80 12.20 -16.48
C ARG A 310 22.35 13.57 -16.03
N GLY A 311 23.31 14.51 -15.96
CA GLY A 311 23.13 15.93 -15.67
C GLY A 311 22.28 16.69 -16.71
N ASP A 312 21.40 16.03 -17.38
CA ASP A 312 20.42 16.58 -18.31
C ASP A 312 19.21 17.05 -17.49
N GLY A 313 18.94 18.35 -17.51
CA GLY A 313 17.96 19.10 -16.70
C GLY A 313 16.50 18.61 -16.71
N ARG A 314 16.25 17.35 -17.07
CA ARG A 314 14.92 16.71 -17.15
C ARG A 314 14.51 16.19 -15.78
N ARG A 315 14.15 17.08 -14.89
CA ARG A 315 13.74 16.78 -13.50
C ARG A 315 12.44 15.99 -13.45
N GLY A 316 12.38 14.99 -12.57
CA GLY A 316 11.15 14.29 -12.23
C GLY A 316 11.31 13.57 -10.89
N LEU A 317 10.42 13.85 -9.95
CA LEU A 317 10.36 13.25 -8.61
C LEU A 317 10.04 11.75 -8.60
N GLY A 318 9.79 11.13 -9.75
CA GLY A 318 9.31 9.74 -9.78
C GLY A 318 7.90 9.56 -9.19
N LEU A 319 7.09 10.64 -9.15
CA LEU A 319 5.72 10.58 -8.62
C LEU A 319 4.67 10.29 -9.69
N GLY A 320 4.90 10.66 -10.95
CA GLY A 320 3.89 10.53 -12.01
C GLY A 320 3.43 9.11 -12.25
N LEU A 321 4.36 8.16 -12.43
CA LEU A 321 4.02 6.75 -12.66
C LEU A 321 3.45 6.06 -11.41
N SER A 322 3.94 6.39 -10.22
CA SER A 322 3.37 5.86 -8.98
C SER A 322 1.94 6.37 -8.75
N LEU A 323 1.65 7.63 -9.10
CA LEU A 323 0.30 8.18 -9.10
C LEU A 323 -0.59 7.47 -10.11
N CYS A 324 -0.11 7.22 -11.34
CA CYS A 324 -0.84 6.43 -12.34
C CYS A 324 -1.22 5.04 -11.77
N ARG A 325 -0.27 4.32 -11.15
CA ARG A 325 -0.55 3.03 -10.52
C ARG A 325 -1.61 3.14 -9.43
N SER A 326 -1.51 4.13 -8.58
CA SER A 326 -2.47 4.34 -7.48
C SER A 326 -3.88 4.64 -8.00
N ILE A 327 -4.01 5.53 -9.00
CA ILE A 327 -5.30 5.86 -9.61
C ILE A 327 -5.90 4.63 -10.31
N VAL A 328 -5.13 3.95 -11.16
CA VAL A 328 -5.60 2.76 -11.89
C VAL A 328 -6.01 1.64 -10.93
N THR A 329 -5.22 1.40 -9.87
CA THR A 329 -5.56 0.41 -8.84
C THR A 329 -6.85 0.78 -8.09
N ALA A 330 -7.04 2.05 -7.76
CA ALA A 330 -8.27 2.52 -7.12
C ALA A 330 -9.51 2.33 -8.03
N HIS A 331 -9.33 2.31 -9.35
CA HIS A 331 -10.38 1.98 -10.34
C HIS A 331 -10.56 0.47 -10.57
N GLY A 332 -9.84 -0.39 -9.83
CA GLY A 332 -9.89 -1.85 -9.97
C GLY A 332 -9.11 -2.39 -11.17
N GLY A 333 -8.29 -1.56 -11.80
CA GLY A 333 -7.44 -1.92 -12.94
C GLY A 333 -6.01 -2.29 -12.54
N THR A 334 -5.22 -2.59 -13.56
CA THR A 334 -3.77 -2.86 -13.46
C THR A 334 -3.01 -1.97 -14.43
N ILE A 335 -1.76 -1.60 -14.08
CA ILE A 335 -0.85 -0.87 -14.96
C ILE A 335 0.47 -1.62 -15.08
N SER A 336 1.02 -1.67 -16.29
CA SER A 336 2.28 -2.35 -16.61
C SER A 336 3.04 -1.62 -17.71
N VAL A 337 4.29 -2.06 -17.96
CA VAL A 337 5.11 -1.58 -19.06
C VAL A 337 5.75 -2.75 -19.79
N GLU A 338 5.76 -2.69 -21.11
CA GLU A 338 6.39 -3.67 -22.02
C GLU A 338 7.32 -2.97 -23.00
N ASP A 339 8.13 -3.77 -23.73
CA ASP A 339 8.94 -3.24 -24.81
C ASP A 339 8.07 -3.04 -26.07
N ASN A 340 8.27 -1.92 -26.76
CA ASN A 340 7.70 -1.69 -28.08
C ASN A 340 8.59 -2.30 -29.17
N ALA A 341 7.98 -2.73 -30.27
CA ALA A 341 8.70 -3.25 -31.43
C ALA A 341 8.74 -2.18 -32.55
N PRO A 342 9.90 -1.93 -33.18
CA PRO A 342 11.21 -2.57 -32.98
C PRO A 342 12.00 -2.01 -31.79
N HIS A 343 11.64 -0.88 -31.22
CA HIS A 343 12.21 -0.26 -30.03
C HIS A 343 11.19 0.68 -29.38
N GLY A 344 11.38 1.03 -28.10
CA GLY A 344 10.52 1.92 -27.34
C GLY A 344 9.87 1.25 -26.13
N ALA A 345 8.90 1.90 -25.53
CA ALA A 345 8.10 1.38 -24.43
C ALA A 345 6.60 1.44 -24.75
N VAL A 346 5.85 0.51 -24.16
CA VAL A 346 4.39 0.52 -24.15
C VAL A 346 3.93 0.49 -22.69
N PHE A 347 3.36 1.60 -22.24
CA PHE A 347 2.66 1.65 -20.96
C PHE A 347 1.21 1.25 -21.18
N MET A 348 0.73 0.28 -20.41
CA MET A 348 -0.61 -0.27 -20.53
C MET A 348 -1.34 -0.22 -19.22
N PHE A 349 -2.63 0.12 -19.24
CA PHE A 349 -3.49 -0.02 -18.08
C PHE A 349 -4.88 -0.53 -18.46
N THR A 350 -5.59 -1.09 -17.49
CA THR A 350 -6.91 -1.68 -17.69
C THR A 350 -7.96 -0.96 -16.86
N LEU A 351 -9.20 -0.90 -17.40
CA LEU A 351 -10.38 -0.37 -16.73
C LEU A 351 -11.56 -1.33 -16.97
N HIS A 352 -12.54 -1.35 -16.10
CA HIS A 352 -13.78 -2.08 -16.34
C HIS A 352 -14.55 -1.46 -17.51
N SER A 353 -14.95 -2.29 -18.47
CA SER A 353 -15.77 -1.83 -19.60
C SER A 353 -17.14 -1.39 -19.11
N ALA A 354 -17.72 -0.40 -19.75
CA ALA A 354 -19.10 0.00 -19.57
C ALA A 354 -19.88 -0.17 -20.88
N GLU A 355 -21.15 -0.50 -20.78
CA GLU A 355 -22.07 -0.54 -21.92
C GLU A 355 -22.95 0.71 -21.86
N VAL A 356 -23.25 1.23 -23.04
CA VAL A 356 -24.32 2.24 -23.18
C VAL A 356 -25.61 1.50 -22.91
N ASN A 357 -26.25 1.70 -21.75
CA ASN A 357 -27.66 1.38 -21.64
C ASN A 357 -28.39 2.40 -22.51
N PRO A 358 -28.99 2.01 -23.64
CA PRO A 358 -29.87 2.94 -24.32
C PRO A 358 -30.97 3.32 -23.36
N ILE A 359 -31.09 4.62 -23.09
CA ILE A 359 -32.17 5.18 -22.28
C ILE A 359 -33.45 4.78 -23.01
N GLU A 360 -34.30 3.94 -22.38
CA GLU A 360 -35.66 3.69 -22.79
C GLU A 360 -36.52 4.96 -22.76
#